data_41c76da8bb777fd4e40862e81ee937f9
#
_entry.id   41c76da8bb777fd4e40862e81ee937f9
#
_cell.length_a   1.000
_cell.length_b   1.000
_cell.length_c   1.000
_cell.angle_alpha   90.00
_cell.angle_beta   90.00
_cell.angle_gamma   90.00
#
_symmetry.space_group_name_H-M   'P 1'
#
loop_
_entity.id
_entity.type
_entity.pdbx_description
1 polymer ?
#
loop_
_entity_poly.entity_id
_entity_poly.type
_entity_poly.pdbx_seq_one_letter_code
_entity_poly.pdbx_strand_id
1 'polypeptide(L)'
;MKKCRYCKKQFQPITTLQKNCFDPNCVTEWINEVKQKNWQKKKAKLKLDLMTLSDYIKLAQQVFNKWINLRDKGLPCISCDKPINGRVNASHYFNANNHWNVRFNEFNVHSSCITCNQYLSGNLIEYRSRLINKIGIEQLTLLELEANKTRKFTIDELKQIINKYKLKIKQYEHNEL
;
A
#
# COMPACT_ATOMS: atom_id res chain seq x y z
N MET A 1 -30.72 -31.45 5.71
CA MET A 1 -29.53 -31.76 6.52
C MET A 1 -28.32 -31.01 6.01
N LYS A 2 -27.39 -30.59 6.90
CA LYS A 2 -26.12 -29.92 6.55
C LYS A 2 -24.94 -30.77 7.02
N LYS A 3 -23.78 -30.63 6.38
CA LYS A 3 -22.52 -31.21 6.88
C LYS A 3 -21.87 -30.26 7.89
N CYS A 4 -21.51 -30.78 9.07
CA CYS A 4 -20.80 -30.04 10.09
C CYS A 4 -19.44 -29.54 9.56
N ARG A 5 -19.11 -28.27 9.83
CA ARG A 5 -17.84 -27.66 9.37
C ARG A 5 -16.61 -28.38 9.94
N TYR A 6 -16.70 -28.90 11.17
CA TYR A 6 -15.59 -29.53 11.90
C TYR A 6 -15.53 -31.05 11.67
N CYS A 7 -16.50 -31.80 12.14
CA CYS A 7 -16.48 -33.29 12.03
C CYS A 7 -16.95 -33.84 10.69
N LYS A 8 -17.47 -33.00 9.79
CA LYS A 8 -18.01 -33.36 8.45
C LYS A 8 -19.23 -34.30 8.47
N LYS A 9 -19.71 -34.74 9.63
CA LYS A 9 -20.93 -35.55 9.78
C LYS A 9 -22.18 -34.71 9.43
N GLN A 10 -23.21 -35.38 8.94
CA GLN A 10 -24.51 -34.76 8.68
C GLN A 10 -25.20 -34.43 10.01
N PHE A 11 -25.88 -33.28 10.08
CA PHE A 11 -26.69 -32.87 11.23
C PHE A 11 -27.89 -32.05 10.77
N GLN A 12 -28.89 -31.95 11.62
CA GLN A 12 -30.07 -31.12 11.40
C GLN A 12 -29.84 -29.74 12.04
N PRO A 13 -29.71 -28.67 11.27
CA PRO A 13 -29.49 -27.34 11.84
C PRO A 13 -30.79 -26.78 12.43
N ILE A 14 -30.71 -26.08 13.57
CA ILE A 14 -31.84 -25.35 14.18
C ILE A 14 -32.06 -24.03 13.42
N THR A 15 -30.99 -23.43 12.88
CA THR A 15 -31.11 -22.19 12.11
C THR A 15 -30.38 -22.31 10.75
N THR A 16 -30.83 -21.50 9.78
CA THR A 16 -30.23 -21.47 8.44
C THR A 16 -28.75 -21.10 8.44
N LEU A 17 -28.27 -20.36 9.44
CA LEU A 17 -26.89 -19.89 9.57
C LEU A 17 -25.98 -20.87 10.32
N GLN A 18 -26.56 -21.91 10.97
CA GLN A 18 -25.75 -22.86 11.73
C GLN A 18 -24.84 -23.68 10.83
N LYS A 19 -23.53 -23.72 11.15
CA LYS A 19 -22.48 -24.39 10.37
C LYS A 19 -21.82 -25.57 11.07
N ASN A 20 -22.10 -25.79 12.36
CA ASN A 20 -21.54 -26.85 13.19
C ASN A 20 -22.65 -27.61 13.93
N CYS A 21 -22.45 -28.89 14.18
CA CYS A 21 -23.32 -29.69 15.04
C CYS A 21 -23.11 -29.36 16.53
N PHE A 22 -23.91 -30.00 17.42
CA PHE A 22 -23.80 -29.80 18.87
C PHE A 22 -22.88 -30.80 19.56
N ASP A 23 -22.11 -31.57 18.81
CA ASP A 23 -21.06 -32.42 19.39
C ASP A 23 -20.10 -31.53 20.22
N PRO A 24 -19.77 -31.92 21.49
CA PRO A 24 -18.94 -31.11 22.36
C PRO A 24 -17.58 -30.69 21.75
N ASN A 25 -16.95 -31.59 20.98
CA ASN A 25 -15.69 -31.30 20.33
C ASN A 25 -15.88 -30.23 19.22
N CYS A 26 -16.95 -30.32 18.44
CA CYS A 26 -17.25 -29.34 17.39
C CYS A 26 -17.64 -27.97 17.96
N VAL A 27 -18.32 -27.96 19.09
CA VAL A 27 -18.65 -26.71 19.80
C VAL A 27 -17.39 -26.07 20.40
N THR A 28 -16.52 -26.88 20.99
CA THR A 28 -15.23 -26.41 21.53
C THR A 28 -14.35 -25.79 20.42
N GLU A 29 -14.22 -26.45 19.29
CA GLU A 29 -13.49 -25.94 18.11
C GLU A 29 -14.07 -24.60 17.62
N TRP A 30 -15.40 -24.51 17.53
CA TRP A 30 -16.06 -23.27 17.16
C TRP A 30 -15.78 -22.14 18.16
N ILE A 31 -15.90 -22.42 19.47
CA ILE A 31 -15.61 -21.43 20.53
C ILE A 31 -14.16 -20.96 20.44
N ASN A 32 -13.21 -21.86 20.23
CA ASN A 32 -11.80 -21.53 20.10
C ASN A 32 -11.53 -20.66 18.87
N GLU A 33 -12.15 -20.98 17.71
CA GLU A 33 -12.06 -20.17 16.50
C GLU A 33 -12.61 -18.75 16.74
N VAL A 34 -13.75 -18.62 17.40
CA VAL A 34 -14.35 -17.31 17.72
C VAL A 34 -13.47 -16.51 18.68
N LYS A 35 -12.96 -17.15 19.75
CA LYS A 35 -12.03 -16.51 20.70
C LYS A 35 -10.78 -16.01 19.99
N GLN A 36 -10.19 -16.83 19.12
CA GLN A 36 -9.01 -16.48 18.37
C GLN A 36 -9.25 -15.31 17.40
N LYS A 37 -10.37 -15.32 16.67
CA LYS A 37 -10.77 -14.20 15.80
C LYS A 37 -10.96 -12.89 16.60
N ASN A 38 -11.62 -12.95 17.74
CA ASN A 38 -11.84 -11.79 18.58
C ASN A 38 -10.52 -11.26 19.17
N TRP A 39 -9.63 -12.15 19.57
CA TRP A 39 -8.30 -11.78 20.03
C TRP A 39 -7.49 -11.10 18.92
N GLN A 40 -7.48 -11.62 17.69
CA GLN A 40 -6.78 -11.00 16.55
C GLN A 40 -7.34 -9.60 16.24
N LYS A 41 -8.67 -9.42 16.28
CA LYS A 41 -9.29 -8.11 16.12
C LYS A 41 -8.86 -7.13 17.22
N LYS A 42 -8.87 -7.57 18.48
CA LYS A 42 -8.44 -6.75 19.63
C LYS A 42 -6.95 -6.37 19.50
N LYS A 43 -6.09 -7.34 19.15
CA LYS A 43 -4.66 -7.11 18.93
C LYS A 43 -4.40 -6.13 17.80
N ALA A 44 -5.13 -6.24 16.68
CA ALA A 44 -5.01 -5.32 15.55
C ALA A 44 -5.42 -3.89 15.95
N LYS A 45 -6.51 -3.74 16.71
CA LYS A 45 -6.95 -2.43 17.24
C LYS A 45 -5.90 -1.82 18.15
N LEU A 46 -5.43 -2.57 19.15
CA LEU A 46 -4.37 -2.09 20.07
C LEU A 46 -3.09 -1.68 19.31
N LYS A 47 -2.72 -2.43 18.27
CA LYS A 47 -1.57 -2.07 17.43
C LYS A 47 -1.76 -0.72 16.73
N LEU A 48 -2.98 -0.45 16.23
CA LEU A 48 -3.31 0.85 15.61
C LEU A 48 -3.29 1.99 16.63
N ASP A 49 -3.81 1.76 17.83
CA ASP A 49 -3.87 2.75 18.91
C ASP A 49 -2.47 3.13 19.43
N LEU A 50 -1.48 2.23 19.29
CA LEU A 50 -0.09 2.43 19.68
C LEU A 50 0.80 2.99 18.55
N MET A 51 0.26 3.19 17.34
CA MET A 51 1.06 3.69 16.22
C MET A 51 1.51 5.14 16.43
N THR A 52 2.82 5.35 16.28
CA THR A 52 3.44 6.68 16.31
C THR A 52 3.29 7.40 14.97
N LEU A 53 3.60 8.72 14.94
CA LEU A 53 3.69 9.49 13.70
C LEU A 53 4.64 8.83 12.69
N SER A 54 5.80 8.34 13.15
CA SER A 54 6.78 7.63 12.31
C SER A 54 6.20 6.36 11.67
N ASP A 55 5.37 5.61 12.41
CA ASP A 55 4.73 4.42 11.89
C ASP A 55 3.68 4.75 10.81
N TYR A 56 2.90 5.83 11.02
CA TYR A 56 1.98 6.32 10.00
C TYR A 56 2.68 6.81 8.74
N ILE A 57 3.84 7.49 8.86
CA ILE A 57 4.67 7.90 7.71
C ILE A 57 5.14 6.68 6.93
N LYS A 58 5.66 5.66 7.61
CA LYS A 58 6.11 4.40 6.97
C LYS A 58 4.96 3.69 6.27
N LEU A 59 3.79 3.60 6.90
CA LEU A 59 2.60 2.98 6.32
C LEU A 59 2.10 3.75 5.09
N ALA A 60 2.03 5.09 5.17
CA ALA A 60 1.66 5.95 4.06
C ALA A 60 2.62 5.75 2.88
N GLN A 61 3.94 5.68 3.15
CA GLN A 61 4.95 5.45 2.12
C GLN A 61 4.81 4.07 1.45
N GLN A 62 4.53 3.03 2.22
CA GLN A 62 4.32 1.69 1.66
C GLN A 62 3.10 1.65 0.74
N VAL A 63 1.98 2.22 1.17
CA VAL A 63 0.74 2.25 0.37
C VAL A 63 0.91 3.12 -0.88
N PHE A 64 1.55 4.29 -0.73
CA PHE A 64 1.86 5.17 -1.85
C PHE A 64 2.79 4.51 -2.88
N ASN A 65 3.87 3.88 -2.43
CA ASN A 65 4.80 3.17 -3.32
C ASN A 65 4.10 2.00 -4.06
N LYS A 66 3.21 1.26 -3.37
CA LYS A 66 2.39 0.22 -4.03
C LYS A 66 1.54 0.82 -5.15
N TRP A 67 0.91 1.97 -4.91
CA TRP A 67 0.13 2.68 -5.92
C TRP A 67 0.99 3.10 -7.11
N ILE A 68 2.16 3.71 -6.89
CA ILE A 68 3.06 4.14 -7.96
C ILE A 68 3.50 2.94 -8.83
N ASN A 69 3.86 1.83 -8.20
CA ASN A 69 4.27 0.62 -8.93
C ASN A 69 3.12 -0.01 -9.73
N LEU A 70 1.87 0.12 -9.28
CA LEU A 70 0.67 -0.30 -10.03
C LEU A 70 0.38 0.67 -11.18
N ARG A 71 0.40 1.98 -10.92
CA ARG A 71 0.18 3.02 -11.93
C ARG A 71 1.17 2.90 -13.11
N ASP A 72 2.42 2.62 -12.79
CA ASP A 72 3.51 2.55 -13.77
C ASP A 72 3.80 1.09 -14.22
N LYS A 73 2.87 0.16 -13.98
CA LYS A 73 3.01 -1.25 -14.38
C LYS A 73 3.22 -1.36 -15.89
N GLY A 74 4.26 -2.08 -16.28
CA GLY A 74 4.63 -2.26 -17.71
C GLY A 74 5.39 -1.10 -18.34
N LEU A 75 5.55 0.03 -17.63
CA LEU A 75 6.37 1.15 -18.11
C LEU A 75 7.87 0.86 -17.89
N PRO A 76 8.75 1.42 -18.74
CA PRO A 76 10.21 1.32 -18.55
C PRO A 76 10.65 2.13 -17.32
N CYS A 77 11.90 1.90 -16.92
CA CYS A 77 12.55 2.67 -15.85
C CYS A 77 12.60 4.16 -16.20
N ILE A 78 12.08 5.00 -15.29
CA ILE A 78 12.06 6.46 -15.50
C ILE A 78 13.45 7.06 -15.76
N SER A 79 14.51 6.47 -15.22
CA SER A 79 15.87 7.03 -15.36
C SER A 79 16.64 6.47 -16.56
N CYS A 80 16.59 5.16 -16.85
CA CYS A 80 17.41 4.57 -17.92
C CYS A 80 16.63 4.08 -19.14
N ASP A 81 15.30 4.17 -19.12
CA ASP A 81 14.37 3.76 -20.19
C ASP A 81 14.42 2.27 -20.57
N LYS A 82 15.10 1.47 -19.78
CA LYS A 82 15.14 0.03 -20.01
C LYS A 82 13.92 -0.64 -19.38
N PRO A 83 13.40 -1.73 -19.96
CA PRO A 83 12.39 -2.55 -19.31
C PRO A 83 12.83 -2.94 -17.90
N ILE A 84 11.91 -2.87 -16.94
CA ILE A 84 12.22 -3.26 -15.55
C ILE A 84 12.01 -4.76 -15.41
N ASN A 85 13.10 -5.50 -15.40
CA ASN A 85 13.11 -6.93 -15.17
C ASN A 85 13.30 -7.21 -13.67
N GLY A 86 12.35 -7.84 -13.03
CA GLY A 86 12.37 -8.17 -11.60
C GLY A 86 11.74 -7.11 -10.71
N ARG A 87 12.41 -6.75 -9.61
CA ARG A 87 11.84 -5.85 -8.59
C ARG A 87 11.74 -4.40 -9.08
N VAL A 88 10.54 -3.86 -9.02
CA VAL A 88 10.24 -2.45 -9.30
C VAL A 88 10.36 -1.62 -8.02
N ASN A 89 11.00 -0.47 -8.09
CA ASN A 89 11.11 0.50 -7.02
C ASN A 89 10.34 1.79 -7.37
N ALA A 90 9.62 2.35 -6.40
CA ALA A 90 9.08 3.71 -6.51
C ALA A 90 10.19 4.71 -6.15
N SER A 91 10.76 5.35 -7.17
CA SER A 91 11.89 6.28 -7.06
C SER A 91 11.41 7.72 -6.99
N HIS A 92 11.92 8.46 -6.03
CA HIS A 92 11.63 9.88 -5.84
C HIS A 92 12.65 10.73 -6.60
N TYR A 93 12.18 11.70 -7.39
CA TYR A 93 13.04 12.70 -8.00
C TYR A 93 13.61 13.64 -6.94
N PHE A 94 12.76 14.28 -6.14
CA PHE A 94 13.15 14.96 -4.89
C PHE A 94 13.07 13.98 -3.72
N ASN A 95 14.19 13.77 -3.05
CA ASN A 95 14.33 12.79 -1.98
C ASN A 95 13.26 12.97 -0.89
N ALA A 96 12.59 11.89 -0.52
CA ALA A 96 11.49 11.90 0.42
C ALA A 96 11.87 12.39 1.83
N ASN A 97 13.11 12.24 2.26
CA ASN A 97 13.55 12.65 3.59
C ASN A 97 13.84 14.14 3.69
N ASN A 98 14.23 14.76 2.58
CA ASN A 98 14.60 16.17 2.53
C ASN A 98 13.46 17.06 2.02
N HIS A 99 12.56 16.51 1.20
CA HIS A 99 11.49 17.26 0.54
C HIS A 99 10.11 16.74 0.95
N TRP A 100 9.74 16.97 2.20
CA TRP A 100 8.50 16.47 2.80
C TRP A 100 7.24 16.91 2.06
N ASN A 101 7.25 18.12 1.49
CA ASN A 101 6.08 18.67 0.81
C ASN A 101 5.68 17.87 -0.43
N VAL A 102 6.66 17.30 -1.14
CA VAL A 102 6.43 16.51 -2.36
C VAL A 102 6.60 15.01 -2.15
N ARG A 103 6.75 14.56 -0.89
CA ARG A 103 6.96 13.15 -0.54
C ARG A 103 5.90 12.21 -1.11
N PHE A 104 4.63 12.61 -1.08
CA PHE A 104 3.49 11.85 -1.59
C PHE A 104 2.89 12.48 -2.84
N ASN A 105 3.67 13.25 -3.60
CA ASN A 105 3.26 13.82 -4.88
C ASN A 105 3.51 12.81 -5.99
N GLU A 106 2.48 12.50 -6.79
CA GLU A 106 2.55 11.52 -7.88
C GLU A 106 3.47 11.95 -9.02
N PHE A 107 3.69 13.25 -9.21
CA PHE A 107 4.65 13.79 -10.18
C PHE A 107 6.12 13.67 -9.72
N ASN A 108 6.33 13.53 -8.42
CA ASN A 108 7.66 13.35 -7.84
C ASN A 108 8.16 11.91 -7.86
N VAL A 109 7.26 10.92 -8.09
CA VAL A 109 7.61 9.52 -7.85
C VAL A 109 7.19 8.64 -9.03
N HIS A 110 8.14 7.88 -9.56
CA HIS A 110 7.94 6.99 -10.70
C HIS A 110 8.66 5.66 -10.52
N SER A 111 8.21 4.65 -11.27
CA SER A 111 8.83 3.32 -11.23
C SER A 111 10.24 3.35 -11.85
N SER A 112 11.19 2.72 -11.16
CA SER A 112 12.56 2.58 -11.61
C SER A 112 13.13 1.19 -11.31
N CYS A 113 14.19 0.82 -12.03
CA CYS A 113 14.94 -0.40 -11.77
C CYS A 113 15.82 -0.25 -10.51
N ILE A 114 16.22 -1.38 -9.93
CA ILE A 114 17.10 -1.42 -8.75
C ILE A 114 18.41 -0.66 -9.01
N THR A 115 19.01 -0.87 -10.17
CA THR A 115 20.29 -0.24 -10.54
C THR A 115 20.22 1.27 -10.45
N CYS A 116 19.23 1.88 -11.11
CA CYS A 116 19.09 3.34 -11.08
C CYS A 116 18.71 3.86 -9.68
N ASN A 117 17.79 3.19 -9.00
CA ASN A 117 17.29 3.69 -7.71
C ASN A 117 18.28 3.52 -6.56
N GLN A 118 18.96 2.35 -6.47
CA GLN A 118 19.80 2.04 -5.32
C GLN A 118 21.28 2.28 -5.58
N TYR A 119 21.81 1.84 -6.75
CA TYR A 119 23.24 1.92 -7.02
C TYR A 119 23.66 3.24 -7.65
N LEU A 120 22.76 3.89 -8.40
CA LEU A 120 23.02 5.19 -9.04
C LEU A 120 22.30 6.36 -8.35
N SER A 121 21.87 6.18 -7.09
CA SER A 121 21.20 7.21 -6.29
C SER A 121 20.06 7.93 -7.01
N GLY A 122 19.27 7.17 -7.79
CA GLY A 122 18.15 7.68 -8.59
C GLY A 122 18.55 8.01 -10.03
N ASN A 123 19.84 8.12 -10.38
CA ASN A 123 20.35 8.57 -11.69
C ASN A 123 19.65 9.85 -12.15
N LEU A 124 19.77 10.90 -11.33
CA LEU A 124 18.93 12.10 -11.38
C LEU A 124 19.05 12.91 -12.68
N ILE A 125 20.20 12.90 -13.36
CA ILE A 125 20.39 13.63 -14.62
C ILE A 125 19.46 13.06 -15.69
N GLU A 126 19.51 11.74 -15.88
CA GLU A 126 18.65 11.03 -16.81
C GLU A 126 17.18 11.05 -16.36
N TYR A 127 16.94 10.93 -15.04
CA TYR A 127 15.61 11.05 -14.48
C TYR A 127 14.98 12.39 -14.84
N ARG A 128 15.69 13.53 -14.65
CA ARG A 128 15.19 14.86 -14.97
C ARG A 128 14.78 15.01 -16.43
N SER A 129 15.65 14.58 -17.33
CA SER A 129 15.37 14.66 -18.77
C SER A 129 14.08 13.92 -19.14
N ARG A 130 13.89 12.70 -18.63
CA ARG A 130 12.71 11.90 -18.91
C ARG A 130 11.47 12.38 -18.16
N LEU A 131 11.65 12.95 -16.96
CA LEU A 131 10.57 13.54 -16.20
C LEU A 131 9.97 14.74 -16.94
N ILE A 132 10.82 15.60 -17.56
CA ILE A 132 10.35 16.71 -18.42
C ILE A 132 9.49 16.14 -19.56
N ASN A 133 9.95 15.09 -20.22
CA ASN A 133 9.19 14.47 -21.31
C ASN A 133 7.85 13.87 -20.84
N LYS A 134 7.80 13.39 -19.58
CA LYS A 134 6.61 12.73 -19.03
C LYS A 134 5.56 13.70 -18.49
N ILE A 135 5.97 14.75 -17.77
CA ILE A 135 5.08 15.66 -17.07
C ILE A 135 5.09 17.10 -17.63
N GLY A 136 6.00 17.43 -18.52
CA GLY A 136 6.22 18.77 -19.04
C GLY A 136 7.06 19.66 -18.14
N ILE A 137 7.68 20.70 -18.73
CA ILE A 137 8.56 21.62 -18.00
C ILE A 137 7.78 22.46 -16.97
N GLU A 138 6.55 22.87 -17.30
CA GLU A 138 5.71 23.66 -16.41
C GLU A 138 5.40 22.91 -15.12
N GLN A 139 4.98 21.65 -15.24
CA GLN A 139 4.68 20.80 -14.08
C GLN A 139 5.94 20.50 -13.25
N LEU A 140 7.10 20.34 -13.91
CA LEU A 140 8.37 20.18 -13.20
C LEU A 140 8.72 21.44 -12.42
N THR A 141 8.57 22.64 -13.01
CA THR A 141 8.81 23.91 -12.33
C THR A 141 7.92 24.08 -11.11
N LEU A 142 6.62 23.74 -11.21
CA LEU A 142 5.72 23.72 -10.06
C LEU A 142 6.17 22.74 -8.98
N LEU A 143 6.63 21.56 -9.37
CA LEU A 143 7.15 20.54 -8.46
C LEU A 143 8.43 21.05 -7.74
N GLU A 144 9.32 21.74 -8.45
CA GLU A 144 10.55 22.34 -7.90
C GLU A 144 10.21 23.43 -6.86
N LEU A 145 9.23 24.29 -7.15
CA LEU A 145 8.74 25.30 -6.21
C LEU A 145 8.14 24.66 -4.95
N GLU A 146 7.32 23.62 -5.14
CA GLU A 146 6.71 22.89 -4.01
C GLU A 146 7.74 22.11 -3.19
N ALA A 147 8.79 21.56 -3.81
CA ALA A 147 9.84 20.81 -3.12
C ALA A 147 10.63 21.67 -2.12
N ASN A 148 10.74 22.97 -2.36
CA ASN A 148 11.44 23.92 -1.49
C ASN A 148 10.62 24.38 -0.26
N LYS A 149 9.33 24.00 -0.19
CA LYS A 149 8.49 24.35 0.95
C LYS A 149 8.67 23.37 2.10
N THR A 150 8.68 23.89 3.32
CA THR A 150 8.71 23.05 4.54
C THR A 150 7.31 22.50 4.83
N ARG A 151 7.22 21.21 5.20
CA ARG A 151 5.97 20.57 5.62
C ARG A 151 6.21 19.63 6.78
N LYS A 152 5.25 19.60 7.70
CA LYS A 152 5.10 18.53 8.71
C LYS A 152 3.75 17.88 8.51
N PHE A 153 3.69 16.56 8.58
CA PHE A 153 2.43 15.81 8.49
C PHE A 153 1.84 15.59 9.88
N THR A 154 0.53 15.72 9.99
CA THR A 154 -0.24 15.20 11.12
C THR A 154 -0.64 13.74 10.88
N ILE A 155 -0.99 13.03 11.96
CA ILE A 155 -1.47 11.64 11.86
C ILE A 155 -2.74 11.57 11.00
N ASP A 156 -3.63 12.56 11.10
CA ASP A 156 -4.89 12.56 10.36
C ASP A 156 -4.68 12.81 8.86
N GLU A 157 -3.76 13.69 8.47
CA GLU A 157 -3.34 13.83 7.07
C GLU A 157 -2.77 12.52 6.50
N LEU A 158 -1.93 11.83 7.29
CA LEU A 158 -1.36 10.54 6.87
C LEU A 158 -2.43 9.45 6.73
N LYS A 159 -3.43 9.41 7.61
CA LYS A 159 -4.60 8.53 7.46
C LYS A 159 -5.39 8.82 6.18
N GLN A 160 -5.58 10.10 5.85
CA GLN A 160 -6.24 10.50 4.60
C GLN A 160 -5.44 10.05 3.37
N ILE A 161 -4.11 10.25 3.38
CA ILE A 161 -3.20 9.77 2.32
C ILE A 161 -3.29 8.26 2.17
N ILE A 162 -3.21 7.51 3.27
CA ILE A 162 -3.33 6.04 3.27
C ILE A 162 -4.65 5.60 2.67
N ASN A 163 -5.76 6.20 3.08
CA ASN A 163 -7.10 5.86 2.59
C ASN A 163 -7.24 6.18 1.08
N LYS A 164 -6.79 7.37 0.65
CA LYS A 164 -6.78 7.79 -0.76
C LYS A 164 -6.11 6.74 -1.64
N TYR A 165 -4.89 6.33 -1.29
CA TYR A 165 -4.13 5.40 -2.13
C TYR A 165 -4.60 3.95 -2.00
N LYS A 166 -5.15 3.52 -0.86
CA LYS A 166 -5.85 2.23 -0.75
C LYS A 166 -7.07 2.15 -1.66
N LEU A 167 -7.85 3.23 -1.78
CA LEU A 167 -8.98 3.31 -2.69
C LEU A 167 -8.54 3.25 -4.16
N LYS A 168 -7.51 4.02 -4.55
CA LYS A 168 -6.94 3.97 -5.90
C LYS A 168 -6.45 2.56 -6.27
N ILE A 169 -5.74 1.89 -5.36
CA ILE A 169 -5.27 0.51 -5.55
C ILE A 169 -6.46 -0.43 -5.77
N LYS A 170 -7.49 -0.35 -4.93
CA LYS A 170 -8.68 -1.20 -5.05
C LYS A 170 -9.41 -0.98 -6.36
N GLN A 171 -9.57 0.26 -6.80
CA GLN A 171 -10.18 0.60 -8.08
C GLN A 171 -9.38 0.04 -9.26
N TYR A 172 -8.06 0.18 -9.23
CA TYR A 172 -7.17 -0.36 -10.26
C TYR A 172 -7.28 -1.90 -10.34
N GLU A 173 -7.17 -2.58 -9.19
CA GLU A 173 -7.27 -4.04 -9.12
C GLU A 173 -8.65 -4.57 -9.57
N HIS A 174 -9.72 -3.76 -9.43
CA HIS A 174 -11.08 -4.16 -9.89
C HIS A 174 -11.28 -3.96 -11.39
N ASN A 175 -10.60 -3.00 -12.00
CA ASN A 175 -10.71 -2.72 -13.44
C ASN A 175 -9.83 -3.66 -14.30
N GLU A 176 -8.91 -4.41 -13.69
CA GLU A 176 -8.10 -5.45 -14.38
C GLU A 176 -8.74 -6.86 -14.36
N LEU A 177 -9.88 -7.04 -13.66
CA LEU A 177 -10.68 -8.28 -13.62
C LEU A 177 -11.84 -8.24 -14.61
#